data_b48280b4019a92fc71da5d8229027c5e
#
_entry.id   b48280b4019a92fc71da5d8229027c5e
#
_cell.length_a   1.000
_cell.length_b   1.000
_cell.length_c   1.000
_cell.angle_alpha   90.00
_cell.angle_beta   90.00
_cell.angle_gamma   90.00
#
_symmetry.space_group_name_H-M   'P 1'
#
loop_
_entity.id
_entity.type
_entity.pdbx_description
1 polymer ?
#
loop_
_entity_poly.entity_id
_entity_poly.type
_entity_poly.pdbx_seq_one_letter_code
_entity_poly.pdbx_strand_id
1 'polypeptide(L)'
;RGLGAVVAVHVSCLSMSSVVRPGEVQVNSPRNIFKICEPSGNAASPRAKRLAEALSAGGVQAEVMGDMRHEVWFKLLGNISVNPVSVLTGGGVSAMVSDTSLREAALAPLIREAMAVAKAMGVDTSQFPSAEQRLDVAKKMAQGNTHPPSMLQDFQAGRPMEIHAILGQVRAFAVATGVPTPTLEVVLALVATAGRINAEKRLAGEGGGGEDASKRPRRDEGGR
;
A
#
# COMPACT_ATOMS: atom_id res chain seq x y z
N ARG A 1 0.86 40.67 -1.76
CA ARG A 1 2.02 39.80 -1.55
C ARG A 1 1.65 38.49 -2.23
N GLY A 2 2.20 38.25 -3.44
CA GLY A 2 1.95 37.01 -4.18
C GLY A 2 2.40 35.81 -3.37
N LEU A 3 1.56 34.80 -3.29
CA LEU A 3 1.96 33.47 -2.85
C LEU A 3 3.10 33.04 -3.79
N GLY A 4 4.30 32.90 -3.25
CA GLY A 4 5.44 32.37 -3.99
C GLY A 4 5.01 31.05 -4.64
N ALA A 5 5.51 30.77 -5.84
CA ALA A 5 5.18 29.56 -6.57
C ALA A 5 5.37 28.35 -5.65
N VAL A 6 4.31 27.54 -5.50
CA VAL A 6 4.41 26.27 -4.78
C VAL A 6 5.35 25.38 -5.58
N VAL A 7 6.47 25.06 -4.98
CA VAL A 7 7.50 24.25 -5.61
C VAL A 7 7.36 22.85 -5.07
N ALA A 8 6.84 21.95 -5.90
CA ALA A 8 6.72 20.54 -5.55
C ALA A 8 7.95 19.75 -6.00
N VAL A 9 8.33 18.76 -5.21
CA VAL A 9 9.19 17.64 -5.59
C VAL A 9 8.43 16.34 -5.34
N HIS A 10 8.70 15.33 -6.17
CA HIS A 10 8.15 14.02 -5.92
C HIS A 10 9.01 13.29 -4.88
N VAL A 11 8.38 12.65 -3.91
CA VAL A 11 9.09 11.85 -2.90
C VAL A 11 8.44 10.48 -2.81
N SER A 12 9.23 9.43 -3.01
CA SER A 12 8.85 8.05 -2.69
C SER A 12 9.49 7.64 -1.38
N CYS A 13 8.66 7.31 -0.39
CA CYS A 13 9.11 6.83 0.91
C CYS A 13 9.10 5.29 0.90
N LEU A 14 10.27 4.70 1.14
CA LEU A 14 10.47 3.26 1.31
C LEU A 14 10.72 2.97 2.80
N SER A 15 9.71 3.20 3.61
CA SER A 15 9.73 2.91 5.04
C SER A 15 8.49 2.11 5.42
N MET A 16 8.65 1.10 6.26
CA MET A 16 7.54 0.44 6.92
C MET A 16 7.38 1.06 8.32
N SER A 17 6.27 1.71 8.55
CA SER A 17 5.96 2.35 9.83
C SER A 17 4.49 2.21 10.16
N SER A 18 4.16 2.28 11.44
CA SER A 18 2.79 2.27 11.93
C SER A 18 2.58 3.38 12.95
N VAL A 19 1.41 4.00 12.91
CA VAL A 19 0.99 4.93 13.96
C VAL A 19 0.53 4.09 15.15
N VAL A 20 1.22 4.21 16.29
CA VAL A 20 0.87 3.53 17.54
C VAL A 20 -0.24 4.29 18.24
N ARG A 21 -0.11 5.61 18.29
CA ARG A 21 -1.10 6.57 18.81
C ARG A 21 -0.85 7.95 18.19
N PRO A 22 -1.78 8.90 18.29
CA PRO A 22 -1.54 10.26 17.80
C PRO A 22 -0.21 10.82 18.29
N GLY A 23 0.64 11.24 17.35
CA GLY A 23 1.98 11.78 17.63
C GLY A 23 3.08 10.74 17.88
N GLU A 24 2.78 9.44 17.86
CA GLU A 24 3.77 8.37 18.01
C GLU A 24 3.78 7.43 16.83
N VAL A 25 4.91 7.31 16.16
CA VAL A 25 5.11 6.44 14.99
C VAL A 25 6.22 5.44 15.30
N GLN A 26 5.91 4.16 15.17
CA GLN A 26 6.90 3.09 15.22
C GLN A 26 7.43 2.80 13.82
N VAL A 27 8.74 2.84 13.66
CA VAL A 27 9.42 2.45 12.44
C VAL A 27 9.76 0.96 12.51
N ASN A 28 9.20 0.18 11.57
CA ASN A 28 9.32 -1.28 11.51
C ASN A 28 10.33 -1.75 10.44
N SER A 29 10.99 -0.81 9.76
CA SER A 29 11.99 -1.10 8.73
C SER A 29 13.38 -0.69 9.18
N PRO A 30 14.42 -1.52 8.95
CA PRO A 30 15.81 -1.11 9.19
C PRO A 30 16.29 -0.06 8.18
N ARG A 31 15.54 0.16 7.11
CA ARG A 31 15.86 1.13 6.04
C ARG A 31 14.74 2.14 5.89
N ASN A 32 15.06 3.40 6.11
CA ASN A 32 14.22 4.55 5.82
C ASN A 32 14.84 5.30 4.66
N ILE A 33 14.39 5.05 3.44
CA ILE A 33 14.95 5.66 2.24
C ILE A 33 13.88 6.54 1.61
N PHE A 34 14.24 7.81 1.37
CA PHE A 34 13.45 8.76 0.63
C PHE A 34 14.09 8.97 -0.74
N LYS A 35 13.36 8.67 -1.79
CA LYS A 35 13.78 8.94 -3.16
C LYS A 35 13.10 10.20 -3.63
N ILE A 36 13.89 11.20 -4.00
CA ILE A 36 13.45 12.57 -4.32
C ILE A 36 13.68 12.80 -5.80
N CYS A 37 12.68 13.33 -6.50
CA CYS A 37 12.79 13.65 -7.90
C CYS A 37 12.13 15.00 -8.22
N GLU A 38 12.78 15.78 -9.07
CA GLU A 38 12.14 16.92 -9.71
C GLU A 38 11.05 16.46 -10.69
N PRO A 39 9.94 17.19 -10.83
CA PRO A 39 8.96 16.92 -11.86
C PRO A 39 9.55 16.89 -13.27
N SER A 40 10.61 17.66 -13.51
CA SER A 40 11.36 17.70 -14.78
C SER A 40 12.32 16.52 -14.98
N GLY A 41 12.54 15.68 -13.96
CA GLY A 41 13.56 14.62 -14.01
C GLY A 41 14.99 15.11 -13.83
N ASN A 42 15.23 16.38 -13.42
CA ASN A 42 16.56 16.93 -13.25
C ASN A 42 17.23 16.42 -11.95
N ALA A 43 18.03 15.37 -12.05
CA ALA A 43 18.81 14.82 -10.94
C ALA A 43 19.90 15.78 -10.42
N ALA A 44 20.27 16.79 -11.20
CA ALA A 44 21.26 17.79 -10.79
C ALA A 44 20.67 18.97 -10.01
N SER A 45 19.35 19.01 -9.83
CA SER A 45 18.63 20.13 -9.17
C SER A 45 19.23 20.50 -7.82
N PRO A 46 19.66 21.77 -7.62
CA PRO A 46 20.20 22.20 -6.33
C PRO A 46 19.19 22.10 -5.18
N ARG A 47 17.89 22.29 -5.46
CA ARG A 47 16.86 22.22 -4.41
C ARG A 47 16.58 20.78 -3.99
N ALA A 48 16.56 19.82 -4.94
CA ALA A 48 16.41 18.41 -4.63
C ALA A 48 17.59 17.90 -3.81
N LYS A 49 18.81 18.32 -4.16
CA LYS A 49 20.03 18.01 -3.40
C LYS A 49 19.99 18.58 -1.99
N ARG A 50 19.66 19.87 -1.83
CA ARG A 50 19.52 20.48 -0.49
C ARG A 50 18.48 19.78 0.38
N LEU A 51 17.35 19.33 -0.22
CA LEU A 51 16.34 18.57 0.52
C LEU A 51 16.90 17.21 0.95
N ALA A 52 17.59 16.50 0.05
CA ALA A 52 18.24 15.22 0.37
C ALA A 52 19.27 15.38 1.48
N GLU A 53 20.11 16.40 1.41
CA GLU A 53 21.11 16.73 2.44
C GLU A 53 20.47 17.02 3.80
N ALA A 54 19.41 17.84 3.83
CA ALA A 54 18.69 18.17 5.06
C ALA A 54 18.05 16.93 5.70
N LEU A 55 17.45 16.05 4.91
CA LEU A 55 16.88 14.78 5.39
C LEU A 55 17.98 13.86 5.92
N SER A 56 19.11 13.76 5.19
CA SER A 56 20.24 12.93 5.60
C SER A 56 20.91 13.44 6.88
N ALA A 57 20.99 14.74 7.06
CA ALA A 57 21.46 15.35 8.31
C ALA A 57 20.53 15.04 9.50
N GLY A 58 19.23 14.82 9.24
CA GLY A 58 18.24 14.37 10.21
C GLY A 58 18.23 12.84 10.44
N GLY A 59 19.18 12.09 9.86
CA GLY A 59 19.28 10.63 10.03
C GLY A 59 18.42 9.81 9.08
N VAL A 60 17.83 10.43 8.05
CA VAL A 60 17.00 9.75 7.05
C VAL A 60 17.79 9.64 5.75
N GLN A 61 18.01 8.42 5.26
CA GLN A 61 18.68 8.25 3.97
C GLN A 61 17.80 8.87 2.86
N ALA A 62 18.38 9.77 2.06
CA ALA A 62 17.69 10.43 0.97
C ALA A 62 18.55 10.44 -0.31
N GLU A 63 17.94 10.09 -1.43
CA GLU A 63 18.59 9.96 -2.73
C GLU A 63 17.86 10.80 -3.77
N VAL A 64 18.61 11.53 -4.61
CA VAL A 64 18.01 12.29 -5.73
C VAL A 64 17.99 11.42 -6.97
N MET A 65 16.80 11.27 -7.57
CA MET A 65 16.54 10.42 -8.74
C MET A 65 16.29 11.26 -9.99
N GLY A 66 16.63 10.70 -11.15
CA GLY A 66 16.29 11.30 -12.45
C GLY A 66 14.94 10.87 -13.02
N ASP A 67 14.44 9.70 -12.62
CA ASP A 67 13.13 9.20 -13.05
C ASP A 67 12.35 8.58 -11.89
N MET A 68 11.35 9.31 -11.41
CA MET A 68 10.46 8.84 -10.35
C MET A 68 9.48 7.78 -10.84
N ARG A 69 9.18 7.72 -12.14
CA ARG A 69 8.21 6.73 -12.68
C ARG A 69 8.69 5.31 -12.43
N HIS A 70 9.98 5.05 -12.65
CA HIS A 70 10.59 3.75 -12.34
C HIS A 70 10.34 3.36 -10.86
N GLU A 71 10.61 4.27 -9.93
CA GLU A 71 10.46 4.02 -8.49
C GLU A 71 9.02 3.83 -8.06
N VAL A 72 8.11 4.63 -8.61
CA VAL A 72 6.66 4.51 -8.35
C VAL A 72 6.14 3.15 -8.82
N TRP A 73 6.47 2.75 -10.03
CA TRP A 73 6.08 1.44 -10.55
C TRP A 73 6.74 0.29 -9.80
N PHE A 74 8.03 0.42 -9.45
CA PHE A 74 8.72 -0.59 -8.66
C PHE A 74 8.02 -0.85 -7.32
N LYS A 75 7.61 0.21 -6.61
CA LYS A 75 6.86 0.11 -5.35
C LYS A 75 5.45 -0.44 -5.59
N LEU A 76 4.78 0.06 -6.63
CA LEU A 76 3.41 -0.35 -6.98
C LEU A 76 3.31 -1.85 -7.28
N LEU A 77 4.29 -2.44 -7.96
CA LEU A 77 4.32 -3.88 -8.25
C LEU A 77 4.32 -4.76 -6.99
N GLY A 78 4.88 -4.29 -5.88
CA GLY A 78 4.75 -4.96 -4.59
C GLY A 78 3.35 -4.79 -4.01
N ASN A 79 2.85 -3.57 -3.99
CA ASN A 79 1.57 -3.23 -3.36
C ASN A 79 0.38 -3.85 -4.10
N ILE A 80 0.39 -3.86 -5.43
CA ILE A 80 -0.75 -4.33 -6.25
C ILE A 80 -1.06 -5.82 -6.05
N SER A 81 -0.04 -6.63 -5.71
CA SER A 81 -0.24 -8.06 -5.46
C SER A 81 -0.63 -8.32 -4.01
N VAL A 82 0.09 -7.74 -3.05
CA VAL A 82 -0.04 -8.10 -1.64
C VAL A 82 -1.20 -7.38 -0.96
N ASN A 83 -1.37 -6.08 -1.21
CA ASN A 83 -2.36 -5.28 -0.48
C ASN A 83 -3.81 -5.75 -0.70
N PRO A 84 -4.32 -5.85 -1.95
CA PRO A 84 -5.71 -6.26 -2.16
C PRO A 84 -5.96 -7.72 -1.76
N VAL A 85 -5.00 -8.60 -2.01
CA VAL A 85 -5.14 -10.01 -1.68
C VAL A 85 -5.13 -10.22 -0.16
N SER A 86 -4.41 -9.40 0.61
CA SER A 86 -4.46 -9.44 2.07
C SER A 86 -5.85 -9.10 2.63
N VAL A 87 -6.56 -8.18 2.01
CA VAL A 87 -7.96 -7.85 2.38
C VAL A 87 -8.88 -9.03 2.14
N LEU A 88 -8.72 -9.71 1.00
CA LEU A 88 -9.58 -10.83 0.60
C LEU A 88 -9.33 -12.09 1.44
N THR A 89 -8.09 -12.30 1.87
CA THR A 89 -7.69 -13.51 2.64
C THR A 89 -7.64 -13.28 4.15
N GLY A 90 -7.58 -12.03 4.60
CA GLY A 90 -7.26 -11.69 5.99
C GLY A 90 -5.82 -12.02 6.39
N GLY A 91 -4.98 -12.46 5.43
CA GLY A 91 -3.65 -13.00 5.68
C GLY A 91 -2.54 -11.96 5.66
N GLY A 92 -1.49 -12.19 6.46
CA GLY A 92 -0.23 -11.46 6.37
C GLY A 92 0.61 -11.89 5.17
N VAL A 93 1.63 -11.08 4.84
CA VAL A 93 2.48 -11.28 3.65
C VAL A 93 3.08 -12.69 3.64
N SER A 94 3.65 -13.14 4.77
CA SER A 94 4.33 -14.45 4.87
C SER A 94 3.42 -15.61 4.48
N ALA A 95 2.19 -15.63 4.97
CA ALA A 95 1.22 -16.69 4.67
C ALA A 95 0.87 -16.68 3.16
N MET A 96 0.56 -15.53 2.61
CA MET A 96 0.16 -15.38 1.21
C MET A 96 1.26 -15.78 0.24
N VAL A 97 2.49 -15.30 0.44
CA VAL A 97 3.61 -15.59 -0.47
C VAL A 97 4.19 -16.99 -0.30
N SER A 98 3.80 -17.71 0.75
CA SER A 98 4.18 -19.12 0.96
C SER A 98 3.16 -20.10 0.36
N ASP A 99 1.96 -19.67 0.09
CA ASP A 99 0.93 -20.46 -0.57
C ASP A 99 1.16 -20.51 -2.08
N THR A 100 1.49 -21.70 -2.59
CA THR A 100 1.83 -21.89 -4.00
C THR A 100 0.63 -21.62 -4.90
N SER A 101 -0.55 -22.06 -4.53
CA SER A 101 -1.76 -21.88 -5.34
C SER A 101 -2.11 -20.40 -5.44
N LEU A 102 -2.01 -19.64 -4.34
CA LEU A 102 -2.27 -18.21 -4.33
C LEU A 102 -1.21 -17.43 -5.13
N ARG A 103 0.06 -17.83 -5.04
CA ARG A 103 1.15 -17.25 -5.86
C ARG A 103 0.87 -17.39 -7.34
N GLU A 104 0.47 -18.59 -7.78
CA GLU A 104 0.26 -18.89 -9.20
C GLU A 104 -1.04 -18.31 -9.74
N ALA A 105 -2.11 -18.36 -8.96
CA ALA A 105 -3.44 -17.95 -9.41
C ALA A 105 -3.69 -16.43 -9.30
N ALA A 106 -3.03 -15.72 -8.38
CA ALA A 106 -3.32 -14.31 -8.12
C ALA A 106 -2.07 -13.43 -8.03
N LEU A 107 -1.11 -13.74 -7.12
CA LEU A 107 -0.04 -12.78 -6.82
C LEU A 107 0.89 -12.53 -8.01
N ALA A 108 1.39 -13.59 -8.66
CA ALA A 108 2.27 -13.47 -9.81
C ALA A 108 1.55 -12.92 -11.06
N PRO A 109 0.32 -13.35 -11.41
CA PRO A 109 -0.46 -12.71 -12.47
C PRO A 109 -0.66 -11.22 -12.28
N LEU A 110 -1.06 -10.74 -11.09
CA LEU A 110 -1.21 -9.30 -10.80
C LEU A 110 0.09 -8.53 -11.08
N ILE A 111 1.24 -9.06 -10.65
CA ILE A 111 2.53 -8.42 -10.91
C ILE A 111 2.83 -8.40 -12.41
N ARG A 112 2.63 -9.50 -13.13
CA ARG A 112 2.90 -9.60 -14.57
C ARG A 112 2.01 -8.66 -15.38
N GLU A 113 0.71 -8.60 -15.08
CA GLU A 113 -0.24 -7.69 -15.71
C GLU A 113 0.17 -6.23 -15.48
N ALA A 114 0.49 -5.84 -14.24
CA ALA A 114 0.94 -4.49 -13.93
C ALA A 114 2.30 -4.15 -14.59
N MET A 115 3.22 -5.10 -14.68
CA MET A 115 4.49 -4.92 -15.43
C MET A 115 4.25 -4.70 -16.91
N ALA A 116 3.32 -5.43 -17.52
CA ALA A 116 2.94 -5.25 -18.93
C ALA A 116 2.36 -3.85 -19.16
N VAL A 117 1.50 -3.37 -18.26
CA VAL A 117 0.95 -2.00 -18.29
C VAL A 117 2.06 -0.97 -18.14
N ALA A 118 2.97 -1.13 -17.18
CA ALA A 118 4.11 -0.22 -16.99
C ALA A 118 4.96 -0.11 -18.26
N LYS A 119 5.27 -1.24 -18.88
CA LYS A 119 6.01 -1.30 -20.15
C LYS A 119 5.26 -0.58 -21.28
N ALA A 120 3.96 -0.80 -21.42
CA ALA A 120 3.13 -0.14 -22.43
C ALA A 120 3.03 1.37 -22.20
N MET A 121 3.15 1.83 -20.94
CA MET A 121 3.24 3.24 -20.55
C MET A 121 4.66 3.84 -20.74
N GLY A 122 5.60 3.10 -21.33
CA GLY A 122 6.95 3.57 -21.62
C GLY A 122 7.91 3.56 -20.43
N VAL A 123 7.59 2.82 -19.37
CA VAL A 123 8.52 2.62 -18.25
C VAL A 123 9.53 1.53 -18.65
N ASP A 124 10.81 1.79 -18.43
CA ASP A 124 11.83 0.75 -18.60
C ASP A 124 11.70 -0.29 -17.47
N THR A 125 11.17 -1.45 -17.84
CA THR A 125 10.98 -2.58 -16.90
C THR A 125 12.10 -3.61 -16.98
N SER A 126 13.15 -3.38 -17.78
CA SER A 126 14.24 -4.34 -17.99
C SER A 126 15.01 -4.67 -16.72
N GLN A 127 15.07 -3.72 -15.80
CA GLN A 127 15.73 -3.86 -14.50
C GLN A 127 14.79 -4.32 -13.37
N PHE A 128 13.50 -4.55 -13.68
CA PHE A 128 12.58 -5.05 -12.67
C PHE A 128 12.78 -6.56 -12.48
N PRO A 129 12.86 -7.03 -11.25
CA PRO A 129 12.81 -8.47 -10.97
C PRO A 129 11.51 -9.08 -11.50
N SER A 130 11.56 -10.34 -11.95
CA SER A 130 10.35 -11.06 -12.36
C SER A 130 9.33 -11.14 -11.22
N ALA A 131 8.09 -11.49 -11.55
CA ALA A 131 7.04 -11.68 -10.55
C ALA A 131 7.45 -12.72 -9.50
N GLU A 132 8.06 -13.82 -9.92
CA GLU A 132 8.53 -14.90 -9.07
C GLU A 132 9.65 -14.43 -8.13
N GLN A 133 10.66 -13.76 -8.70
CA GLN A 133 11.77 -13.19 -7.92
C GLN A 133 11.28 -12.19 -6.87
N ARG A 134 10.30 -11.34 -7.22
CA ARG A 134 9.70 -10.38 -6.28
C ARG A 134 8.99 -11.09 -5.14
N LEU A 135 8.23 -12.15 -5.43
CA LEU A 135 7.53 -12.94 -4.42
C LEU A 135 8.51 -13.73 -3.54
N ASP A 136 9.62 -14.20 -4.09
CA ASP A 136 10.67 -14.87 -3.30
C ASP A 136 11.39 -13.89 -2.36
N VAL A 137 11.66 -12.67 -2.83
CA VAL A 137 12.19 -11.61 -1.97
C VAL A 137 11.18 -11.26 -0.88
N ALA A 138 9.90 -11.09 -1.23
CA ALA A 138 8.85 -10.81 -0.25
C ALA A 138 8.73 -11.92 0.80
N LYS A 139 8.84 -13.20 0.39
CA LYS A 139 8.86 -14.34 1.30
C LYS A 139 10.03 -14.28 2.29
N LYS A 140 11.24 -13.95 1.82
CA LYS A 140 12.41 -13.80 2.67
C LYS A 140 12.27 -12.64 3.66
N MET A 141 11.75 -11.48 3.18
CA MET A 141 11.57 -10.29 4.01
C MET A 141 10.44 -10.43 5.03
N ALA A 142 9.44 -11.26 4.73
CA ALA A 142 8.30 -11.48 5.62
C ALA A 142 8.56 -12.54 6.70
N GLN A 143 9.71 -13.23 6.69
CA GLN A 143 10.06 -14.18 7.74
C GLN A 143 10.15 -13.48 9.10
N GLY A 144 9.35 -13.95 10.06
CA GLY A 144 9.26 -13.33 11.39
C GLY A 144 8.51 -12.00 11.46
N ASN A 145 8.03 -11.49 10.33
CA ASN A 145 7.22 -10.26 10.29
C ASN A 145 5.74 -10.61 10.23
N THR A 146 5.02 -10.33 11.31
CA THR A 146 3.57 -10.52 11.44
C THR A 146 2.77 -9.26 11.11
N HIS A 147 3.45 -8.16 10.75
CA HIS A 147 2.79 -6.89 10.48
C HIS A 147 1.88 -6.99 9.23
N PRO A 148 0.57 -6.69 9.36
CA PRO A 148 -0.33 -6.78 8.24
C PRO A 148 -0.03 -5.67 7.20
N PRO A 149 -0.28 -5.91 5.90
CA PRO A 149 -0.21 -4.88 4.87
C PRO A 149 -1.11 -3.68 5.20
N SER A 150 -0.72 -2.48 4.75
CA SER A 150 -1.43 -1.24 5.09
C SER A 150 -2.91 -1.26 4.69
N MET A 151 -3.24 -1.81 3.52
CA MET A 151 -4.63 -1.90 3.06
C MET A 151 -5.47 -2.83 3.95
N LEU A 152 -4.89 -3.92 4.47
CA LEU A 152 -5.56 -4.78 5.45
C LEU A 152 -5.78 -4.06 6.78
N GLN A 153 -4.80 -3.28 7.24
CA GLN A 153 -4.95 -2.45 8.43
C GLN A 153 -6.10 -1.43 8.27
N ASP A 154 -6.17 -0.77 7.11
CA ASP A 154 -7.24 0.18 6.83
C ASP A 154 -8.61 -0.51 6.78
N PHE A 155 -8.69 -1.66 6.12
CA PHE A 155 -9.90 -2.48 6.08
C PHE A 155 -10.38 -2.89 7.48
N GLN A 156 -9.47 -3.42 8.31
CA GLN A 156 -9.77 -3.85 9.68
C GLN A 156 -10.17 -2.68 10.58
N ALA A 157 -9.58 -1.51 10.37
CA ALA A 157 -9.92 -0.29 11.10
C ALA A 157 -11.15 0.45 10.53
N GLY A 158 -11.72 0.00 9.40
CA GLY A 158 -12.83 0.66 8.72
C GLY A 158 -12.47 1.99 8.07
N ARG A 159 -11.18 2.21 7.80
CA ARG A 159 -10.70 3.39 7.10
C ARG A 159 -10.82 3.23 5.58
N PRO A 160 -10.90 4.32 4.82
CA PRO A 160 -10.83 4.26 3.36
C PRO A 160 -9.54 3.57 2.89
N MET A 161 -9.68 2.65 1.93
CA MET A 161 -8.57 1.94 1.33
C MET A 161 -8.11 2.61 0.02
N GLU A 162 -6.82 2.53 -0.30
CA GLU A 162 -6.22 3.06 -1.53
C GLU A 162 -6.52 2.21 -2.79
N ILE A 163 -7.73 1.67 -2.91
CA ILE A 163 -8.14 0.78 -4.01
C ILE A 163 -7.97 1.47 -5.37
N HIS A 164 -8.45 2.72 -5.47
CA HIS A 164 -8.37 3.50 -6.70
C HIS A 164 -6.93 3.82 -7.11
N ALA A 165 -6.09 4.22 -6.16
CA ALA A 165 -4.70 4.58 -6.44
C ALA A 165 -3.85 3.36 -6.84
N ILE A 166 -4.10 2.20 -6.23
CA ILE A 166 -3.27 1.00 -6.44
C ILE A 166 -3.79 0.16 -7.63
N LEU A 167 -5.09 -0.15 -7.66
CA LEU A 167 -5.65 -1.02 -8.71
C LEU A 167 -6.38 -0.23 -9.81
N GLY A 168 -7.22 0.74 -9.41
CA GLY A 168 -8.04 1.49 -10.35
C GLY A 168 -7.22 2.30 -11.35
N GLN A 169 -6.10 2.89 -10.92
CA GLN A 169 -5.21 3.64 -11.81
C GLN A 169 -4.49 2.72 -12.81
N VAL A 170 -4.03 1.54 -12.37
CA VAL A 170 -3.41 0.55 -13.28
C VAL A 170 -4.43 0.04 -14.29
N ARG A 171 -5.68 -0.21 -13.85
CA ARG A 171 -6.78 -0.55 -14.76
C ARG A 171 -7.02 0.53 -15.82
N ALA A 172 -7.04 1.79 -15.41
CA ALA A 172 -7.24 2.90 -16.34
C ALA A 172 -6.11 2.96 -17.39
N PHE A 173 -4.87 2.75 -16.99
CA PHE A 173 -3.73 2.66 -17.90
C PHE A 173 -3.81 1.42 -18.79
N ALA A 174 -4.25 0.27 -18.27
CA ALA A 174 -4.46 -0.95 -19.05
C ALA A 174 -5.48 -0.72 -20.18
N VAL A 175 -6.61 -0.08 -19.88
CA VAL A 175 -7.62 0.29 -20.90
C VAL A 175 -7.03 1.24 -21.92
N ALA A 176 -6.31 2.28 -21.50
CA ALA A 176 -5.70 3.26 -22.41
C ALA A 176 -4.63 2.68 -23.33
N THR A 177 -3.94 1.61 -22.89
CA THR A 177 -2.86 0.97 -23.63
C THR A 177 -3.27 -0.34 -24.34
N GLY A 178 -4.51 -0.81 -24.13
CA GLY A 178 -5.01 -2.07 -24.67
C GLY A 178 -4.38 -3.32 -24.07
N VAL A 179 -3.76 -3.21 -22.89
CA VAL A 179 -3.15 -4.35 -22.19
C VAL A 179 -4.21 -5.14 -21.42
N PRO A 180 -4.38 -6.46 -21.67
CA PRO A 180 -5.34 -7.25 -20.93
C PRO A 180 -4.89 -7.46 -19.48
N THR A 181 -5.83 -7.28 -18.54
CA THR A 181 -5.58 -7.41 -17.09
C THR A 181 -6.67 -8.21 -16.39
N PRO A 182 -6.91 -9.48 -16.78
CA PRO A 182 -8.04 -10.26 -16.28
C PRO A 182 -7.99 -10.51 -14.76
N THR A 183 -6.80 -10.76 -14.20
CA THR A 183 -6.64 -10.97 -12.75
C THR A 183 -6.89 -9.69 -11.98
N LEU A 184 -6.38 -8.57 -12.47
CA LEU A 184 -6.59 -7.25 -11.88
C LEU A 184 -8.09 -6.89 -11.85
N GLU A 185 -8.84 -7.14 -12.93
CA GLU A 185 -10.28 -6.86 -13.00
C GLU A 185 -11.06 -7.64 -11.92
N VAL A 186 -10.77 -8.94 -11.77
CA VAL A 186 -11.41 -9.78 -10.75
C VAL A 186 -11.07 -9.30 -9.34
N VAL A 187 -9.79 -9.10 -9.06
CA VAL A 187 -9.33 -8.69 -7.72
C VAL A 187 -9.84 -7.30 -7.36
N LEU A 188 -9.86 -6.37 -8.32
CA LEU A 188 -10.43 -5.02 -8.11
C LEU A 188 -11.92 -5.10 -7.75
N ALA A 189 -12.71 -5.89 -8.48
CA ALA A 189 -14.13 -6.05 -8.20
C ALA A 189 -14.37 -6.64 -6.80
N LEU A 190 -13.60 -7.67 -6.43
CA LEU A 190 -13.71 -8.34 -5.13
C LEU A 190 -13.34 -7.40 -3.97
N VAL A 191 -12.18 -6.73 -4.05
CA VAL A 191 -11.72 -5.87 -2.95
C VAL A 191 -12.59 -4.61 -2.80
N ALA A 192 -13.08 -4.05 -3.90
CA ALA A 192 -14.01 -2.92 -3.86
C ALA A 192 -15.33 -3.32 -3.20
N THR A 193 -15.85 -4.50 -3.54
CA THR A 193 -17.07 -5.03 -2.92
C THR A 193 -16.87 -5.33 -1.44
N ALA A 194 -15.74 -5.95 -1.07
CA ALA A 194 -15.40 -6.20 0.34
C ALA A 194 -15.34 -4.89 1.15
N GLY A 195 -14.73 -3.86 0.59
CA GLY A 195 -14.64 -2.53 1.22
C GLY A 195 -16.03 -1.91 1.44
N ARG A 196 -16.91 -1.97 0.45
CA ARG A 196 -18.28 -1.46 0.55
C ARG A 196 -19.08 -2.22 1.62
N ILE A 197 -19.06 -3.55 1.60
CA ILE A 197 -19.75 -4.37 2.60
C ILE A 197 -19.22 -4.08 4.01
N ASN A 198 -17.91 -3.91 4.18
CA ASN A 198 -17.33 -3.58 5.48
C ASN A 198 -17.81 -2.21 6.00
N ALA A 199 -17.87 -1.21 5.12
CA ALA A 199 -18.38 0.11 5.45
C ALA A 199 -19.87 0.06 5.85
N GLU A 200 -20.70 -0.64 5.10
CA GLU A 200 -22.14 -0.82 5.38
C GLU A 200 -22.36 -1.49 6.74
N LYS A 201 -21.61 -2.57 7.05
CA LYS A 201 -21.71 -3.26 8.34
C LYS A 201 -21.36 -2.37 9.53
N ARG A 202 -20.36 -1.51 9.38
CA ARG A 202 -19.96 -0.57 10.44
C ARG A 202 -21.01 0.49 10.68
N LEU A 203 -21.55 1.09 9.64
CA LEU A 203 -22.67 2.05 9.75
C LEU A 203 -23.89 1.42 10.41
N ALA A 204 -24.22 0.17 10.09
CA ALA A 204 -25.31 -0.56 10.71
C ALA A 204 -25.02 -0.90 12.18
N GLY A 205 -23.77 -1.21 12.54
CA GLY A 205 -23.35 -1.51 13.90
C GLY A 205 -23.29 -0.26 14.80
N GLU A 206 -22.94 0.89 14.29
CA GLU A 206 -22.96 2.17 14.99
C GLU A 206 -24.39 2.71 15.22
N GLY A 207 -25.34 2.33 14.34
CA GLY A 207 -26.78 2.66 14.51
C GLY A 207 -27.52 1.79 15.54
N GLY A 208 -26.95 0.64 15.95
CA GLY A 208 -27.56 -0.30 16.91
C GLY A 208 -27.04 -0.17 18.36
N GLY A 209 -26.05 0.67 18.61
CA GLY A 209 -25.37 0.79 19.91
C GLY A 209 -25.98 1.74 20.92
N GLY A 210 -27.28 2.05 20.81
CA GLY A 210 -28.01 2.91 21.75
C GLY A 210 -28.79 2.20 22.84
N GLU A 211 -28.61 0.90 23.10
CA GLU A 211 -29.23 0.24 24.25
C GLU A 211 -28.32 0.30 25.48
N ASP A 212 -28.75 1.15 26.37
CA ASP A 212 -28.24 1.44 27.70
C ASP A 212 -27.96 0.16 28.53
N ALA A 213 -26.68 -0.20 28.63
CA ALA A 213 -26.23 -1.29 29.52
C ALA A 213 -26.41 -0.99 31.03
N SER A 214 -27.06 0.13 31.38
CA SER A 214 -27.30 0.54 32.77
C SER A 214 -28.53 -0.12 33.42
N LYS A 215 -29.33 -0.90 32.66
CA LYS A 215 -30.56 -1.56 33.18
C LYS A 215 -30.42 -3.07 33.32
N ARG A 216 -29.37 -3.55 33.98
CA ARG A 216 -29.43 -4.90 34.56
C ARG A 216 -29.94 -4.76 36.01
N PRO A 217 -31.09 -5.40 36.38
CA PRO A 217 -31.54 -5.43 37.76
C PRO A 217 -30.49 -6.16 38.60
N ARG A 218 -30.12 -5.54 39.72
CA ARG A 218 -29.30 -6.18 40.77
C ARG A 218 -30.07 -7.42 41.22
N ARG A 219 -29.49 -8.60 41.05
CA ARG A 219 -29.98 -9.78 41.80
C ARG A 219 -29.68 -9.56 43.28
N ASP A 220 -30.72 -9.44 44.05
CA ASP A 220 -30.66 -9.54 45.51
C ASP A 220 -30.14 -10.92 45.88
N GLU A 221 -28.94 -11.02 46.39
CA GLU A 221 -28.49 -12.14 47.19
C GLU A 221 -28.91 -11.85 48.62
N GLY A 222 -30.14 -12.25 48.93
CA GLY A 222 -30.67 -12.30 50.27
C GLY A 222 -30.57 -13.70 50.84
N GLY A 223 -29.77 -13.88 51.82
CA GLY A 223 -30.05 -14.61 53.04
C GLY A 223 -30.12 -16.16 53.00
N ARG A 224 -29.15 -16.75 53.55
CA ARG A 224 -29.08 -17.64 54.74
C ARG A 224 -27.81 -18.45 54.72
#